data_a4a69a479b0debbb71023462773dfd92
#
_entry.id   a4a69a479b0debbb71023462773dfd92
#
_cell.length_a   1.000
_cell.length_b   1.000
_cell.length_c   1.000
_cell.angle_alpha   90.00
_cell.angle_beta   90.00
_cell.angle_gamma   90.00
#
_symmetry.space_group_name_H-M   'P 1'
#
loop_
_entity.id
_entity.type
_entity.pdbx_description
1 polymer ?
#
loop_
_entity_poly.entity_id
_entity_poly.type
_entity_poly.pdbx_seq_one_letter_code
_entity_poly.pdbx_strand_id
1 'polypeptide(L)'
;MTPSRTDGDRPPSRANEPHPDVQAFLEIYESLDTPDFSEVTPEMAREQLATMLEHGDPAIELPSVEDRSIDGPDGAIPIRIYEPSEDPQSDRPLLLYFHGGGWVVGSIDTHDGSCRKLAAESGYPVVSVDYRLAPEHPFPAGLRDCYAALEWAEDATGDRDAAEAGDGIAADSDRIILAGDSAGGNLAAGTALLARDRGGPDIAAQLLIYPATGDATETESYEENAEGYFLTADEMAWFRGHYFADDIQQGNVYAAPRLAADLSGLPPATILTAGFDPLRDDGAAYADRLEADGVPVTYHNYDDMIHGFFGMIQEPTNFERAHEAYDDAIADLRARLE
;
A
#
# COMPACT_ATOMS: atom_id res chain seq x y z
N MET A 1 -16.99 21.26 -12.69
CA MET A 1 -15.55 21.52 -12.63
C MET A 1 -14.90 20.24 -13.04
N THR A 2 -14.00 20.29 -13.96
CA THR A 2 -13.48 19.18 -14.77
C THR A 2 -12.68 18.20 -13.91
N PRO A 3 -12.88 16.87 -14.02
CA PRO A 3 -11.92 15.91 -13.47
C PRO A 3 -10.61 16.09 -14.23
N SER A 4 -9.54 16.34 -13.53
CA SER A 4 -8.23 16.42 -14.10
C SER A 4 -7.68 15.00 -14.30
N ARG A 5 -8.00 14.45 -15.39
CA ARG A 5 -7.07 13.74 -16.21
C ARG A 5 -7.37 14.06 -17.63
N THR A 6 -6.51 14.84 -18.14
CA THR A 6 -6.37 15.09 -19.55
C THR A 6 -4.92 14.85 -19.90
N ASP A 7 -4.53 13.63 -20.08
CA ASP A 7 -3.50 13.23 -21.03
C ASP A 7 -3.50 11.69 -21.13
N GLY A 8 -4.58 11.16 -21.66
CA GLY A 8 -4.79 9.73 -21.86
C GLY A 8 -3.90 9.08 -22.93
N ASP A 9 -2.74 9.65 -23.22
CA ASP A 9 -1.80 9.15 -24.25
C ASP A 9 -0.31 9.37 -23.86
N ARG A 10 -0.02 9.66 -22.59
CA ARG A 10 1.38 9.70 -22.18
C ARG A 10 1.68 8.46 -21.35
N PRO A 11 2.67 7.65 -21.78
CA PRO A 11 3.21 6.62 -20.91
C PRO A 11 3.70 7.25 -19.60
N PRO A 12 3.67 6.52 -18.48
CA PRO A 12 4.25 6.99 -17.25
C PRO A 12 5.68 7.44 -17.52
N SER A 13 6.05 8.63 -17.04
CA SER A 13 7.32 9.24 -17.40
C SER A 13 8.29 9.22 -16.23
N ARG A 14 9.57 9.18 -16.56
CA ARG A 14 10.67 9.42 -15.64
C ARG A 14 11.29 10.76 -15.97
N ALA A 15 11.58 11.59 -14.96
CA ALA A 15 12.39 12.81 -15.13
C ALA A 15 13.79 12.49 -15.64
N ASN A 16 14.53 13.50 -16.09
CA ASN A 16 15.92 13.27 -16.53
C ASN A 16 16.84 12.88 -15.37
N GLU A 17 16.54 13.39 -14.18
CA GLU A 17 17.29 13.16 -12.94
C GLU A 17 16.31 13.02 -11.76
N PRO A 18 16.62 12.23 -10.72
CA PRO A 18 15.82 12.19 -9.51
C PRO A 18 15.79 13.55 -8.81
N HIS A 19 14.75 13.77 -7.99
CA HIS A 19 14.65 14.95 -7.15
C HIS A 19 15.93 15.14 -6.29
N PRO A 20 16.38 16.37 -5.98
CA PRO A 20 17.58 16.60 -5.17
C PRO A 20 17.58 15.87 -3.82
N ASP A 21 16.42 15.76 -3.15
CA ASP A 21 16.30 15.03 -1.88
C ASP A 21 16.55 13.53 -2.08
N VAL A 22 16.06 12.96 -3.20
CA VAL A 22 16.29 11.57 -3.58
C VAL A 22 17.78 11.34 -3.88
N GLN A 23 18.43 12.25 -4.61
CA GLN A 23 19.85 12.14 -4.90
C GLN A 23 20.67 12.14 -3.61
N ALA A 24 20.38 13.06 -2.68
CA ALA A 24 21.05 13.11 -1.38
C ALA A 24 20.80 11.84 -0.55
N PHE A 25 19.60 11.31 -0.57
CA PHE A 25 19.27 10.04 0.10
C PHE A 25 20.07 8.87 -0.51
N LEU A 26 20.11 8.73 -1.82
CA LEU A 26 20.83 7.65 -2.50
C LEU A 26 22.33 7.71 -2.24
N GLU A 27 22.95 8.90 -2.23
CA GLU A 27 24.36 9.08 -1.86
C GLU A 27 24.65 8.59 -0.44
N ILE A 28 23.77 8.90 0.52
CA ILE A 28 23.90 8.42 1.91
C ILE A 28 23.69 6.91 1.96
N TYR A 29 22.64 6.40 1.34
CA TYR A 29 22.29 4.98 1.35
C TYR A 29 23.43 4.12 0.79
N GLU A 30 23.99 4.48 -0.36
CA GLU A 30 25.15 3.80 -0.95
C GLU A 30 26.41 3.85 -0.04
N SER A 31 26.59 4.95 0.71
CA SER A 31 27.73 5.12 1.62
C SER A 31 27.69 4.22 2.85
N LEU A 32 26.52 3.69 3.21
CA LEU A 32 26.35 2.84 4.40
C LEU A 32 26.91 1.42 4.21
N ASP A 33 27.24 1.04 2.96
CA ASP A 33 27.75 -0.31 2.61
C ASP A 33 26.89 -1.43 3.21
N THR A 34 25.56 -1.20 3.24
CA THR A 34 24.57 -2.13 3.76
C THR A 34 24.26 -3.16 2.67
N PRO A 35 24.31 -4.47 2.93
CA PRO A 35 24.02 -5.48 1.92
C PRO A 35 22.54 -5.37 1.46
N ASP A 36 22.31 -5.62 0.17
CA ASP A 36 20.95 -5.68 -0.39
C ASP A 36 20.16 -6.81 0.26
N PHE A 37 18.83 -6.68 0.28
CA PHE A 37 17.96 -7.74 0.81
C PHE A 37 18.18 -9.07 0.08
N SER A 38 18.53 -9.04 -1.20
CA SER A 38 18.86 -10.23 -1.99
C SER A 38 20.11 -10.99 -1.51
N GLU A 39 20.95 -10.36 -0.70
CA GLU A 39 22.21 -10.94 -0.18
C GLU A 39 22.08 -11.47 1.26
N VAL A 40 20.93 -11.27 1.92
CA VAL A 40 20.71 -11.63 3.32
C VAL A 40 19.52 -12.57 3.52
N THR A 41 19.40 -13.13 4.72
CA THR A 41 18.21 -13.94 5.05
C THR A 41 16.98 -13.08 5.30
N PRO A 42 15.74 -13.60 5.17
CA PRO A 42 14.53 -12.86 5.49
C PRO A 42 14.53 -12.23 6.89
N GLU A 43 15.06 -12.94 7.90
CA GLU A 43 15.15 -12.41 9.26
C GLU A 43 16.09 -11.19 9.33
N MET A 44 17.26 -11.25 8.67
CA MET A 44 18.20 -10.13 8.62
C MET A 44 17.62 -8.96 7.83
N ALA A 45 16.92 -9.22 6.74
CA ALA A 45 16.25 -8.19 5.95
C ALA A 45 15.17 -7.46 6.78
N ARG A 46 14.41 -8.18 7.61
CA ARG A 46 13.43 -7.58 8.54
C ARG A 46 14.08 -6.69 9.59
N GLU A 47 15.18 -7.16 10.21
CA GLU A 47 15.95 -6.37 11.18
C GLU A 47 16.57 -5.13 10.53
N GLN A 48 17.07 -5.27 9.30
CA GLN A 48 17.64 -4.16 8.52
C GLN A 48 16.59 -3.10 8.21
N LEU A 49 15.42 -3.50 7.70
CA LEU A 49 14.31 -2.58 7.41
C LEU A 49 13.80 -1.90 8.69
N ALA A 50 13.62 -2.65 9.77
CA ALA A 50 13.19 -2.12 11.05
C ALA A 50 14.18 -1.05 11.55
N THR A 51 15.49 -1.33 11.48
CA THR A 51 16.53 -0.37 11.88
C THR A 51 16.54 0.88 11.00
N MET A 52 16.35 0.73 9.69
CA MET A 52 16.32 1.85 8.75
C MET A 52 15.12 2.76 8.97
N LEU A 53 13.98 2.18 9.35
CA LEU A 53 12.72 2.89 9.59
C LEU A 53 12.43 3.14 11.07
N GLU A 54 13.39 2.81 11.97
CA GLU A 54 13.27 3.14 13.39
C GLU A 54 13.44 4.65 13.58
N HIS A 55 12.30 5.31 13.65
CA HIS A 55 12.19 6.71 13.99
C HIS A 55 11.89 6.76 15.49
N GLY A 56 12.45 7.72 16.20
CA GLY A 56 12.17 7.92 17.64
C GLY A 56 10.69 8.05 17.97
N ASP A 57 10.32 8.92 18.91
CA ASP A 57 8.92 9.20 19.21
C ASP A 57 8.16 9.63 17.94
N PRO A 58 6.90 9.18 17.75
CA PRO A 58 6.15 9.48 16.55
C PRO A 58 6.00 10.99 16.34
N ALA A 59 6.35 11.46 15.14
CA ALA A 59 6.26 12.89 14.79
C ALA A 59 4.80 13.40 14.77
N ILE A 60 3.83 12.49 14.59
CA ILE A 60 2.39 12.79 14.56
C ILE A 60 1.72 12.10 15.73
N GLU A 61 1.25 12.88 16.71
CA GLU A 61 0.43 12.37 17.81
C GLU A 61 -1.04 12.32 17.39
N LEU A 62 -1.73 11.24 17.76
CA LEU A 62 -3.16 11.06 17.55
C LEU A 62 -3.85 10.89 18.90
N PRO A 63 -5.14 11.23 18.98
CA PRO A 63 -5.96 11.02 20.20
C PRO A 63 -5.94 9.58 20.70
N SER A 64 -5.96 8.59 19.81
CA SER A 64 -5.82 7.19 20.17
C SER A 64 -5.06 6.40 19.12
N VAL A 65 -4.16 5.52 19.60
CA VAL A 65 -3.53 4.46 18.83
C VAL A 65 -3.58 3.19 19.67
N GLU A 66 -4.18 2.14 19.14
CA GLU A 66 -4.46 0.93 19.90
C GLU A 66 -4.07 -0.33 19.13
N ASP A 67 -3.30 -1.20 19.77
CA ASP A 67 -2.97 -2.52 19.24
C ASP A 67 -4.04 -3.52 19.67
N ARG A 68 -4.58 -4.26 18.70
CA ARG A 68 -5.57 -5.33 18.89
C ARG A 68 -5.18 -6.57 18.10
N SER A 69 -5.96 -7.61 18.26
CA SER A 69 -5.90 -8.81 17.42
C SER A 69 -7.31 -9.18 16.97
N ILE A 70 -7.41 -9.63 15.73
CA ILE A 70 -8.66 -10.14 15.15
C ILE A 70 -8.51 -11.62 14.82
N ASP A 71 -9.63 -12.32 14.66
CA ASP A 71 -9.64 -13.70 14.24
C ASP A 71 -9.24 -13.80 12.75
N GLY A 72 -8.26 -14.60 12.45
CA GLY A 72 -7.81 -14.88 11.09
C GLY A 72 -8.00 -16.36 10.71
N PRO A 73 -7.77 -16.72 9.43
CA PRO A 73 -8.02 -18.06 8.92
C PRO A 73 -7.15 -19.15 9.55
N ASP A 74 -5.96 -18.80 10.05
CA ASP A 74 -5.00 -19.75 10.62
C ASP A 74 -4.41 -19.22 11.95
N GLY A 75 -5.11 -18.34 12.65
CA GLY A 75 -4.70 -17.76 13.93
C GLY A 75 -5.08 -16.29 14.04
N ALA A 76 -4.71 -15.65 15.15
CA ALA A 76 -4.98 -14.24 15.36
C ALA A 76 -4.09 -13.38 14.42
N ILE A 77 -4.67 -12.31 13.88
CA ILE A 77 -3.98 -11.31 13.06
C ILE A 77 -3.84 -10.05 13.91
N PRO A 78 -2.61 -9.58 14.20
CA PRO A 78 -2.42 -8.31 14.87
C PRO A 78 -2.87 -7.15 13.97
N ILE A 79 -3.47 -6.14 14.57
CA ILE A 79 -3.85 -4.88 13.91
C ILE A 79 -3.51 -3.71 14.81
N ARG A 80 -3.31 -2.53 14.22
CA ARG A 80 -3.21 -1.27 14.93
C ARG A 80 -4.25 -0.30 14.40
N ILE A 81 -5.03 0.27 15.31
CA ILE A 81 -6.10 1.22 15.02
C ILE A 81 -5.62 2.62 15.36
N TYR A 82 -5.70 3.53 14.41
CA TYR A 82 -5.34 4.94 14.52
C TYR A 82 -6.60 5.79 14.46
N GLU A 83 -7.00 6.37 15.58
CA GLU A 83 -8.17 7.25 15.67
C GLU A 83 -7.74 8.71 15.72
N PRO A 84 -8.06 9.51 14.68
CA PRO A 84 -7.62 10.90 14.58
C PRO A 84 -8.51 11.90 15.36
N SER A 85 -9.62 11.46 15.96
CA SER A 85 -10.59 12.33 16.63
C SER A 85 -10.83 11.94 18.08
N GLU A 86 -10.94 12.93 18.99
CA GLU A 86 -11.41 12.72 20.36
C GLU A 86 -12.93 12.47 20.46
N ASP A 87 -13.68 12.88 19.41
CA ASP A 87 -15.13 12.66 19.28
C ASP A 87 -15.43 11.99 17.93
N PRO A 88 -15.15 10.68 17.81
CA PRO A 88 -15.26 9.97 16.55
C PRO A 88 -16.73 9.85 16.10
N GLN A 89 -16.97 10.10 14.80
CA GLN A 89 -18.29 10.02 14.18
C GLN A 89 -18.39 8.75 13.33
N SER A 90 -19.54 8.10 13.33
CA SER A 90 -19.77 6.83 12.65
C SER A 90 -20.08 6.96 11.14
N ASP A 91 -20.08 8.15 10.58
CA ASP A 91 -20.32 8.42 9.15
C ASP A 91 -19.04 8.67 8.36
N ARG A 92 -17.87 8.43 8.98
CA ARG A 92 -16.57 8.56 8.32
C ARG A 92 -16.19 7.27 7.58
N PRO A 93 -15.48 7.38 6.44
CA PRO A 93 -14.83 6.20 5.84
C PRO A 93 -13.83 5.55 6.81
N LEU A 94 -13.64 4.23 6.67
CA LEU A 94 -12.54 3.49 7.30
C LEU A 94 -11.46 3.19 6.27
N LEU A 95 -10.20 3.45 6.60
CA LEU A 95 -9.06 3.09 5.76
C LEU A 95 -8.38 1.84 6.33
N LEU A 96 -8.43 0.74 5.61
CA LEU A 96 -7.75 -0.51 5.93
C LEU A 96 -6.43 -0.56 5.16
N TYR A 97 -5.29 -0.52 5.88
CA TYR A 97 -3.96 -0.37 5.31
C TYR A 97 -3.16 -1.67 5.37
N PHE A 98 -2.59 -2.07 4.25
CA PHE A 98 -1.67 -3.18 4.13
C PHE A 98 -0.27 -2.64 3.80
N HIS A 99 0.71 -2.94 4.65
CA HIS A 99 2.06 -2.42 4.51
C HIS A 99 2.83 -3.03 3.34
N GLY A 100 3.82 -2.30 2.82
CA GLY A 100 4.78 -2.77 1.83
C GLY A 100 5.85 -3.70 2.42
N GLY A 101 6.84 -4.05 1.60
CA GLY A 101 7.97 -4.89 2.00
C GLY A 101 8.02 -6.23 1.28
N GLY A 102 7.60 -6.30 0.01
CA GLY A 102 7.76 -7.47 -0.85
C GLY A 102 7.14 -8.75 -0.29
N TRP A 103 6.11 -8.63 0.57
CA TRP A 103 5.44 -9.73 1.29
C TRP A 103 6.35 -10.52 2.25
N VAL A 104 7.61 -10.12 2.42
CA VAL A 104 8.65 -10.81 3.19
C VAL A 104 9.10 -9.99 4.39
N VAL A 105 9.15 -8.67 4.24
CA VAL A 105 9.56 -7.73 5.28
C VAL A 105 8.42 -6.72 5.55
N GLY A 106 8.65 -5.80 6.47
CA GLY A 106 7.64 -4.82 6.87
C GLY A 106 6.79 -5.29 8.03
N SER A 107 6.10 -4.36 8.67
CA SER A 107 5.21 -4.58 9.82
C SER A 107 4.35 -3.34 10.06
N ILE A 108 3.43 -3.42 11.02
CA ILE A 108 2.71 -2.26 11.56
C ILE A 108 3.69 -1.17 12.03
N ASP A 109 4.78 -1.56 12.69
CA ASP A 109 5.74 -0.58 13.25
C ASP A 109 6.52 0.16 12.16
N THR A 110 6.91 -0.52 11.08
CA THR A 110 7.62 0.12 9.96
C THR A 110 6.77 1.11 9.19
N HIS A 111 5.44 1.00 9.26
CA HIS A 111 4.48 1.87 8.55
C HIS A 111 3.66 2.76 9.51
N ASP A 112 4.03 2.82 10.81
CA ASP A 112 3.33 3.61 11.83
C ASP A 112 3.23 5.08 11.43
N GLY A 113 4.32 5.69 10.96
CA GLY A 113 4.34 7.08 10.51
C GLY A 113 3.38 7.37 9.36
N SER A 114 3.34 6.48 8.36
CA SER A 114 2.43 6.58 7.21
C SER A 114 0.96 6.48 7.62
N CYS A 115 0.63 5.52 8.48
CA CYS A 115 -0.73 5.35 8.98
C CYS A 115 -1.19 6.51 9.85
N ARG A 116 -0.31 7.05 10.72
CA ARG A 116 -0.60 8.26 11.51
C ARG A 116 -0.87 9.46 10.63
N LYS A 117 -0.05 9.67 9.59
CA LYS A 117 -0.23 10.79 8.66
C LYS A 117 -1.54 10.65 7.87
N LEU A 118 -1.83 9.46 7.34
CA LEU A 118 -3.10 9.19 6.68
C LEU A 118 -4.29 9.49 7.61
N ALA A 119 -4.26 9.01 8.85
CA ALA A 119 -5.32 9.27 9.81
C ALA A 119 -5.47 10.76 10.13
N ALA A 120 -4.37 11.44 10.49
CA ALA A 120 -4.39 12.85 10.89
C ALA A 120 -4.91 13.76 9.78
N GLU A 121 -4.46 13.55 8.54
CA GLU A 121 -4.78 14.44 7.43
C GLU A 121 -6.11 14.12 6.76
N SER A 122 -6.49 12.83 6.67
CA SER A 122 -7.81 12.46 6.15
C SER A 122 -8.94 12.72 7.15
N GLY A 123 -8.68 12.63 8.44
CA GLY A 123 -9.69 12.59 9.49
C GLY A 123 -10.44 11.25 9.56
N TYR A 124 -9.96 10.24 8.85
CA TYR A 124 -10.54 8.89 8.84
C TYR A 124 -9.78 7.98 9.83
N PRO A 125 -10.45 7.08 10.53
CA PRO A 125 -9.75 6.03 11.25
C PRO A 125 -8.99 5.16 10.26
N VAL A 126 -7.77 4.75 10.64
CA VAL A 126 -6.92 3.86 9.85
C VAL A 126 -6.70 2.58 10.65
N VAL A 127 -6.81 1.44 10.01
CA VAL A 127 -6.45 0.13 10.56
C VAL A 127 -5.31 -0.46 9.77
N SER A 128 -4.14 -0.58 10.37
CA SER A 128 -2.98 -1.28 9.80
C SER A 128 -3.03 -2.75 10.18
N VAL A 129 -2.76 -3.62 9.20
CA VAL A 129 -2.86 -5.07 9.34
C VAL A 129 -1.48 -5.71 9.26
N ASP A 130 -1.11 -6.46 10.30
CA ASP A 130 0.14 -7.24 10.37
C ASP A 130 -0.10 -8.63 9.77
N TYR A 131 -0.29 -8.69 8.47
CA TYR A 131 -0.52 -9.92 7.74
C TYR A 131 0.70 -10.84 7.75
N ARG A 132 0.47 -12.14 7.69
CA ARG A 132 1.56 -13.14 7.71
C ARG A 132 2.48 -13.02 6.50
N LEU A 133 3.79 -13.05 6.79
CA LEU A 133 4.85 -12.86 5.81
C LEU A 133 5.42 -14.19 5.29
N ALA A 134 5.93 -14.16 4.08
CA ALA A 134 6.76 -15.18 3.49
C ALA A 134 8.22 -15.07 4.01
N PRO A 135 9.02 -16.12 3.95
CA PRO A 135 8.70 -17.47 3.41
C PRO A 135 7.95 -18.38 4.37
N GLU A 136 7.77 -18.01 5.64
CA GLU A 136 7.09 -18.83 6.65
C GLU A 136 5.63 -19.08 6.25
N HIS A 137 5.01 -18.08 5.62
CA HIS A 137 3.63 -18.12 5.16
C HIS A 137 3.53 -17.59 3.72
N PRO A 138 3.92 -18.40 2.71
CA PRO A 138 3.90 -17.96 1.31
C PRO A 138 2.48 -17.72 0.81
N PHE A 139 2.37 -17.16 -0.40
CA PHE A 139 1.07 -16.95 -1.07
C PHE A 139 0.20 -18.24 -0.99
N PRO A 140 -1.08 -18.13 -0.64
CA PRO A 140 -1.89 -16.91 -0.45
C PRO A 140 -2.13 -16.53 1.03
N ALA A 141 -1.22 -16.81 1.97
CA ALA A 141 -1.48 -16.60 3.39
C ALA A 141 -1.77 -15.13 3.73
N GLY A 142 -0.88 -14.19 3.37
CA GLY A 142 -1.07 -12.77 3.61
C GLY A 142 -2.35 -12.21 2.95
N LEU A 143 -2.67 -12.63 1.73
CA LEU A 143 -3.91 -12.24 1.07
C LEU A 143 -5.16 -12.69 1.84
N ARG A 144 -5.13 -13.91 2.42
CA ARG A 144 -6.24 -14.42 3.23
C ARG A 144 -6.41 -13.64 4.53
N ASP A 145 -5.30 -13.20 5.10
CA ASP A 145 -5.32 -12.36 6.30
C ASP A 145 -5.90 -10.97 5.99
N CYS A 146 -5.51 -10.36 4.87
CA CYS A 146 -6.06 -9.10 4.40
C CYS A 146 -7.57 -9.21 4.13
N TYR A 147 -8.01 -10.32 3.53
CA TYR A 147 -9.43 -10.55 3.30
C TYR A 147 -10.21 -10.76 4.61
N ALA A 148 -9.65 -11.50 5.57
CA ALA A 148 -10.26 -11.66 6.89
C ALA A 148 -10.33 -10.32 7.66
N ALA A 149 -9.32 -9.47 7.50
CA ALA A 149 -9.34 -8.12 8.06
C ALA A 149 -10.43 -7.24 7.43
N LEU A 150 -10.70 -7.40 6.12
CA LEU A 150 -11.81 -6.71 5.46
C LEU A 150 -13.16 -7.18 5.98
N GLU A 151 -13.38 -8.50 6.12
CA GLU A 151 -14.62 -9.06 6.71
C GLU A 151 -14.82 -8.56 8.14
N TRP A 152 -13.75 -8.55 8.94
CA TRP A 152 -13.81 -8.00 10.29
C TRP A 152 -14.10 -6.49 10.30
N ALA A 153 -13.53 -5.72 9.38
CA ALA A 153 -13.73 -4.28 9.31
C ALA A 153 -15.19 -3.92 9.01
N GLU A 154 -15.87 -4.67 8.13
CA GLU A 154 -17.31 -4.53 7.87
C GLU A 154 -18.13 -4.75 9.16
N ASP A 155 -17.86 -5.84 9.88
CA ASP A 155 -18.55 -6.15 11.14
C ASP A 155 -18.26 -5.11 12.24
N ALA A 156 -17.01 -4.67 12.38
CA ALA A 156 -16.55 -3.76 13.42
C ALA A 156 -17.06 -2.32 13.26
N THR A 157 -17.41 -1.90 12.04
CA THR A 157 -17.89 -0.54 11.75
C THR A 157 -19.42 -0.42 11.75
N GLY A 158 -20.14 -1.52 11.54
CA GLY A 158 -21.60 -1.53 11.44
C GLY A 158 -22.36 -1.40 12.77
N ASP A 159 -21.70 -1.61 13.91
CA ASP A 159 -22.33 -1.62 15.24
C ASP A 159 -21.90 -0.41 16.09
N ARG A 160 -22.78 0.59 16.16
CA ARG A 160 -22.55 1.80 16.95
C ARG A 160 -22.45 1.51 18.44
N ASP A 161 -23.21 0.54 18.95
CA ASP A 161 -23.17 0.18 20.37
C ASP A 161 -21.85 -0.50 20.72
N ALA A 162 -21.28 -1.30 19.78
CA ALA A 162 -19.95 -1.87 19.92
C ALA A 162 -18.84 -0.79 19.87
N ALA A 163 -18.96 0.20 19.02
CA ALA A 163 -18.03 1.33 18.95
C ALA A 163 -18.05 2.14 20.26
N GLU A 164 -19.23 2.41 20.83
CA GLU A 164 -19.36 3.10 22.14
C GLU A 164 -18.85 2.23 23.31
N ALA A 165 -18.90 0.91 23.18
CA ALA A 165 -18.34 -0.03 24.16
C ALA A 165 -16.82 -0.20 24.06
N GLY A 166 -16.19 0.30 22.99
CA GLY A 166 -14.76 0.14 22.70
C GLY A 166 -14.39 -1.15 21.97
N ASP A 167 -15.37 -1.93 21.53
CA ASP A 167 -15.16 -3.18 20.79
C ASP A 167 -15.23 -2.99 19.26
N GLY A 168 -15.80 -1.85 18.77
CA GLY A 168 -15.95 -1.48 17.37
C GLY A 168 -15.12 -0.26 16.97
N ILE A 169 -15.30 0.18 15.72
CA ILE A 169 -14.71 1.40 15.15
C ILE A 169 -15.84 2.35 14.74
N ALA A 170 -15.75 3.62 15.14
CA ALA A 170 -16.73 4.62 14.72
C ALA A 170 -16.47 5.05 13.28
N ALA A 171 -16.95 4.25 12.34
CA ALA A 171 -16.88 4.47 10.90
C ALA A 171 -18.08 3.84 10.18
N ASP A 172 -18.24 4.14 8.91
CA ASP A 172 -19.31 3.66 8.05
C ASP A 172 -18.89 2.36 7.35
N SER A 173 -19.60 1.26 7.59
CA SER A 173 -19.33 -0.04 6.99
C SER A 173 -19.45 -0.05 5.46
N ASP A 174 -20.25 0.86 4.89
CA ASP A 174 -20.42 0.98 3.44
C ASP A 174 -19.31 1.83 2.79
N ARG A 175 -18.36 2.33 3.58
CA ARG A 175 -17.31 3.26 3.15
C ARG A 175 -15.90 2.79 3.53
N ILE A 176 -15.62 1.50 3.34
CA ILE A 176 -14.28 0.93 3.57
C ILE A 176 -13.39 1.22 2.37
N ILE A 177 -12.19 1.74 2.64
CA ILE A 177 -11.13 1.99 1.67
C ILE A 177 -10.04 0.95 1.88
N LEU A 178 -9.63 0.24 0.83
CA LEU A 178 -8.41 -0.57 0.87
C LEU A 178 -7.23 0.26 0.42
N ALA A 179 -6.18 0.31 1.23
CA ALA A 179 -4.97 1.05 0.93
C ALA A 179 -3.73 0.20 1.16
N GLY A 180 -2.66 0.51 0.45
CA GLY A 180 -1.36 -0.10 0.69
C GLY A 180 -0.32 0.35 -0.32
N ASP A 181 0.92 0.18 0.06
CA ASP A 181 2.09 0.52 -0.73
C ASP A 181 2.83 -0.72 -1.23
N SER A 182 3.36 -0.70 -2.45
CA SER A 182 4.17 -1.79 -3.00
C SER A 182 3.45 -3.16 -2.95
N ALA A 183 4.00 -4.11 -2.22
CA ALA A 183 3.37 -5.40 -1.93
C ALA A 183 2.01 -5.26 -1.19
N GLY A 184 1.87 -4.25 -0.34
CA GLY A 184 0.59 -3.91 0.30
C GLY A 184 -0.44 -3.38 -0.69
N GLY A 185 -0.01 -2.59 -1.67
CA GLY A 185 -0.85 -2.18 -2.80
C GLY A 185 -1.32 -3.36 -3.65
N ASN A 186 -0.44 -4.36 -3.83
CA ASN A 186 -0.81 -5.64 -4.43
C ASN A 186 -1.90 -6.36 -3.62
N LEU A 187 -1.70 -6.47 -2.31
CA LEU A 187 -2.67 -7.12 -1.41
C LEU A 187 -4.01 -6.38 -1.40
N ALA A 188 -4.00 -5.05 -1.45
CA ALA A 188 -5.22 -4.25 -1.53
C ALA A 188 -6.00 -4.54 -2.84
N ALA A 189 -5.32 -4.51 -3.98
CA ALA A 189 -5.92 -4.82 -5.28
C ALA A 189 -6.38 -6.29 -5.37
N GLY A 190 -5.58 -7.23 -4.86
CA GLY A 190 -5.92 -8.65 -4.80
C GLY A 190 -7.11 -8.94 -3.88
N THR A 191 -7.19 -8.26 -2.74
CA THR A 191 -8.31 -8.36 -1.78
C THR A 191 -9.59 -7.78 -2.39
N ALA A 192 -9.52 -6.64 -3.08
CA ALA A 192 -10.68 -6.07 -3.77
C ALA A 192 -11.22 -7.01 -4.86
N LEU A 193 -10.33 -7.60 -5.64
CA LEU A 193 -10.70 -8.60 -6.65
C LEU A 193 -11.35 -9.84 -6.02
N LEU A 194 -10.77 -10.34 -4.93
CA LEU A 194 -11.28 -11.50 -4.20
C LEU A 194 -12.65 -11.23 -3.56
N ALA A 195 -12.84 -10.04 -2.99
CA ALA A 195 -14.12 -9.62 -2.40
C ALA A 195 -15.22 -9.57 -3.47
N ARG A 196 -14.97 -8.92 -4.61
CA ARG A 196 -15.89 -8.89 -5.75
C ARG A 196 -16.29 -10.31 -6.20
N ASP A 197 -15.30 -11.17 -6.42
CA ASP A 197 -15.53 -12.52 -6.95
C ASP A 197 -16.28 -13.44 -5.99
N ARG A 198 -16.20 -13.16 -4.69
CA ARG A 198 -16.91 -13.88 -3.63
C ARG A 198 -18.28 -13.27 -3.28
N GLY A 199 -18.57 -12.05 -3.74
CA GLY A 199 -19.71 -11.28 -3.27
C GLY A 199 -19.58 -10.98 -1.77
N GLY A 200 -18.35 -10.64 -1.36
CA GLY A 200 -17.99 -10.28 0.01
C GLY A 200 -18.27 -8.79 0.32
N PRO A 201 -17.59 -8.21 1.33
CA PRO A 201 -17.82 -6.84 1.76
C PRO A 201 -17.69 -5.83 0.61
N ASP A 202 -18.51 -4.80 0.63
CA ASP A 202 -18.43 -3.68 -0.30
C ASP A 202 -17.21 -2.80 0.02
N ILE A 203 -16.50 -2.37 -1.01
CA ILE A 203 -15.32 -1.52 -0.90
C ILE A 203 -15.60 -0.22 -1.65
N ALA A 204 -15.48 0.91 -0.95
CA ALA A 204 -15.81 2.22 -1.50
C ALA A 204 -14.72 2.79 -2.43
N ALA A 205 -13.45 2.51 -2.13
CA ALA A 205 -12.31 2.96 -2.94
C ALA A 205 -11.05 2.11 -2.70
N GLN A 206 -10.08 2.24 -3.60
CA GLN A 206 -8.72 1.73 -3.46
C GLN A 206 -7.71 2.89 -3.50
N LEU A 207 -6.71 2.88 -2.60
CA LEU A 207 -5.53 3.73 -2.65
C LEU A 207 -4.30 2.83 -2.84
N LEU A 208 -3.77 2.79 -4.04
CA LEU A 208 -2.69 1.89 -4.44
C LEU A 208 -1.41 2.71 -4.69
N ILE A 209 -0.45 2.56 -3.80
CA ILE A 209 0.77 3.36 -3.80
C ILE A 209 1.89 2.50 -4.41
N TYR A 210 2.40 2.90 -5.57
CA TYR A 210 3.37 2.17 -6.42
C TYR A 210 3.20 0.63 -6.38
N PRO A 211 1.98 0.14 -6.69
CA PRO A 211 1.62 -1.24 -6.43
C PRO A 211 2.32 -2.22 -7.37
N ALA A 212 2.69 -3.41 -6.87
CA ALA A 212 3.02 -4.56 -7.70
C ALA A 212 1.72 -5.24 -8.16
N THR A 213 1.37 -5.18 -9.43
CA THR A 213 0.07 -5.65 -9.92
C THR A 213 0.13 -6.83 -10.89
N GLY A 214 1.33 -7.16 -11.36
CA GLY A 214 1.57 -8.24 -12.31
C GLY A 214 3.03 -8.64 -12.42
N ASP A 215 3.42 -9.10 -13.58
CA ASP A 215 4.83 -9.35 -13.90
C ASP A 215 5.45 -8.08 -14.50
N ALA A 216 6.26 -7.38 -13.71
CA ALA A 216 6.96 -6.18 -14.15
C ALA A 216 8.19 -6.47 -15.02
N THR A 217 8.68 -7.71 -15.08
CA THR A 217 9.98 -8.05 -15.71
C THR A 217 10.06 -7.77 -17.21
N GLU A 218 8.93 -7.58 -17.86
CA GLU A 218 8.87 -7.26 -19.31
C GLU A 218 8.59 -5.76 -19.56
N THR A 219 8.61 -4.91 -18.52
CA THR A 219 8.34 -3.47 -18.65
C THR A 219 9.62 -2.67 -18.88
N GLU A 220 9.47 -1.49 -19.50
CA GLU A 220 10.59 -0.57 -19.73
C GLU A 220 11.14 -0.06 -18.39
N SER A 221 10.26 0.28 -17.45
CA SER A 221 10.66 0.76 -16.13
C SER A 221 11.47 -0.26 -15.33
N TYR A 222 11.21 -1.56 -15.51
CA TYR A 222 11.99 -2.61 -14.86
C TYR A 222 13.44 -2.63 -15.35
N GLU A 223 13.66 -2.47 -16.68
CA GLU A 223 15.00 -2.41 -17.25
C GLU A 223 15.70 -1.08 -16.92
N GLU A 224 14.98 0.05 -17.01
CA GLU A 224 15.53 1.39 -16.77
C GLU A 224 15.96 1.63 -15.33
N ASN A 225 15.26 1.02 -14.35
CA ASN A 225 15.44 1.26 -12.93
C ASN A 225 15.91 -0.01 -12.19
N ALA A 226 16.52 -0.96 -12.91
CA ALA A 226 16.97 -2.24 -12.36
C ALA A 226 17.97 -2.09 -11.21
N GLU A 227 18.77 -1.03 -11.20
CA GLU A 227 19.84 -0.76 -10.23
C GLU A 227 19.94 0.74 -9.95
N GLY A 228 20.44 1.10 -8.75
CA GLY A 228 20.80 2.47 -8.39
C GLY A 228 19.65 3.35 -7.90
N TYR A 229 18.44 2.84 -7.74
CA TYR A 229 17.26 3.62 -7.33
C TYR A 229 16.49 3.02 -6.16
N PHE A 230 17.20 2.53 -5.15
CA PHE A 230 16.69 1.96 -3.90
C PHE A 230 16.12 0.56 -4.09
N LEU A 231 14.96 0.37 -4.74
CA LEU A 231 14.45 -0.97 -5.09
C LEU A 231 15.15 -1.47 -6.35
N THR A 232 15.72 -2.66 -6.28
CA THR A 232 16.46 -3.28 -7.37
C THR A 232 15.71 -4.47 -8.00
N ALA A 233 16.09 -4.83 -9.24
CA ALA A 233 15.54 -6.01 -9.91
C ALA A 233 15.90 -7.31 -9.16
N ASP A 234 17.10 -7.38 -8.58
CA ASP A 234 17.56 -8.54 -7.80
C ASP A 234 16.75 -8.71 -6.51
N GLU A 235 16.45 -7.61 -5.81
CA GLU A 235 15.56 -7.63 -4.65
C GLU A 235 14.15 -8.06 -5.03
N MET A 236 13.59 -7.54 -6.13
CA MET A 236 12.28 -7.98 -6.63
C MET A 236 12.25 -9.47 -6.93
N ALA A 237 13.29 -10.01 -7.54
CA ALA A 237 13.43 -11.45 -7.80
C ALA A 237 13.50 -12.24 -6.49
N TRP A 238 14.26 -11.75 -5.50
CA TRP A 238 14.38 -12.36 -4.18
C TRP A 238 13.05 -12.38 -3.43
N PHE A 239 12.31 -11.27 -3.39
CA PHE A 239 10.98 -11.20 -2.78
C PHE A 239 10.01 -12.21 -3.42
N ARG A 240 9.95 -12.25 -4.75
CA ARG A 240 9.10 -13.21 -5.48
C ARG A 240 9.48 -14.66 -5.20
N GLY A 241 10.79 -14.93 -5.11
CA GLY A 241 11.32 -16.27 -4.79
C GLY A 241 10.93 -16.78 -3.40
N HIS A 242 10.69 -15.88 -2.44
CA HIS A 242 10.20 -16.22 -1.10
C HIS A 242 8.66 -16.23 -1.02
N TYR A 243 7.99 -15.34 -1.75
CA TYR A 243 6.54 -15.21 -1.70
C TYR A 243 5.80 -16.38 -2.35
N PHE A 244 6.30 -16.90 -3.46
CA PHE A 244 5.67 -18.00 -4.19
C PHE A 244 6.34 -19.34 -3.87
N ALA A 245 5.54 -20.30 -3.41
CA ALA A 245 6.02 -21.67 -3.21
C ALA A 245 6.19 -22.45 -4.54
N ASP A 246 5.54 -21.98 -5.62
CA ASP A 246 5.57 -22.57 -6.96
C ASP A 246 5.38 -21.46 -8.00
N ASP A 247 6.14 -21.50 -9.08
CA ASP A 247 6.09 -20.51 -10.17
C ASP A 247 4.70 -20.36 -10.82
N ILE A 248 3.89 -21.42 -10.80
CA ILE A 248 2.50 -21.37 -11.30
C ILE A 248 1.65 -20.35 -10.52
N GLN A 249 1.95 -20.12 -9.25
CA GLN A 249 1.22 -19.15 -8.42
C GLN A 249 1.40 -17.71 -8.88
N GLN A 250 2.50 -17.38 -9.56
CA GLN A 250 2.76 -16.04 -10.10
C GLN A 250 1.70 -15.61 -11.13
N GLY A 251 1.07 -16.56 -11.82
CA GLY A 251 -0.04 -16.32 -12.73
C GLY A 251 -1.43 -16.28 -12.08
N ASN A 252 -1.51 -16.39 -10.75
CA ASN A 252 -2.79 -16.32 -10.05
C ASN A 252 -3.28 -14.85 -10.04
N VAL A 253 -4.52 -14.63 -10.48
CA VAL A 253 -5.09 -13.29 -10.62
C VAL A 253 -5.20 -12.52 -9.29
N TYR A 254 -5.24 -13.18 -8.16
CA TYR A 254 -5.24 -12.51 -6.86
C TYR A 254 -3.83 -12.14 -6.37
N ALA A 255 -2.79 -12.74 -6.96
CA ALA A 255 -1.39 -12.34 -6.74
C ALA A 255 -0.92 -11.32 -7.81
N ALA A 256 -1.53 -11.39 -9.00
CA ALA A 256 -1.24 -10.53 -10.13
C ALA A 256 -2.56 -9.96 -10.70
N PRO A 257 -3.23 -9.02 -10.02
CA PRO A 257 -4.57 -8.55 -10.37
C PRO A 257 -4.65 -7.96 -11.77
N ARG A 258 -3.56 -7.42 -12.30
CA ARG A 258 -3.49 -6.96 -13.70
C ARG A 258 -3.75 -8.07 -14.72
N LEU A 259 -3.58 -9.34 -14.36
CA LEU A 259 -3.81 -10.48 -15.26
C LEU A 259 -5.27 -10.98 -15.25
N ALA A 260 -6.14 -10.43 -14.40
CA ALA A 260 -7.55 -10.82 -14.39
C ALA A 260 -8.20 -10.53 -15.75
N ALA A 261 -9.05 -11.43 -16.19
CA ALA A 261 -9.71 -11.30 -17.50
C ALA A 261 -10.72 -10.14 -17.54
N ASP A 262 -11.32 -9.80 -16.40
CA ASP A 262 -12.31 -8.76 -16.22
C ASP A 262 -12.08 -8.06 -14.89
N LEU A 263 -11.94 -6.74 -14.92
CA LEU A 263 -11.79 -5.86 -13.76
C LEU A 263 -13.04 -5.02 -13.50
N SER A 264 -14.11 -5.20 -14.29
CA SER A 264 -15.35 -4.47 -14.09
C SER A 264 -15.95 -4.73 -12.71
N GLY A 265 -16.61 -3.73 -12.14
CA GLY A 265 -17.22 -3.82 -10.81
C GLY A 265 -16.24 -3.74 -9.64
N LEU A 266 -14.96 -3.54 -9.89
CA LEU A 266 -14.01 -3.17 -8.84
C LEU A 266 -14.27 -1.75 -8.35
N PRO A 267 -13.92 -1.43 -7.08
CA PRO A 267 -14.07 -0.08 -6.54
C PRO A 267 -13.18 0.92 -7.28
N PRO A 268 -13.59 2.21 -7.33
CA PRO A 268 -12.74 3.28 -7.88
C PRO A 268 -11.35 3.27 -7.25
N ALA A 269 -10.32 3.60 -8.04
CA ALA A 269 -8.94 3.57 -7.58
C ALA A 269 -8.24 4.92 -7.72
N THR A 270 -7.42 5.27 -6.72
CA THR A 270 -6.34 6.24 -6.81
C THR A 270 -5.04 5.47 -6.84
N ILE A 271 -4.23 5.67 -7.89
CA ILE A 271 -2.97 4.96 -8.09
C ILE A 271 -1.84 5.97 -8.20
N LEU A 272 -0.82 5.78 -7.35
CA LEU A 272 0.39 6.60 -7.32
C LEU A 272 1.56 5.76 -7.83
N THR A 273 2.42 6.33 -8.68
CA THR A 273 3.66 5.69 -9.13
C THR A 273 4.83 6.65 -9.02
N ALA A 274 6.06 6.12 -9.03
CA ALA A 274 7.29 6.89 -9.00
C ALA A 274 8.07 6.71 -10.31
N GLY A 275 8.76 7.76 -10.77
CA GLY A 275 9.46 7.73 -12.06
C GLY A 275 10.66 6.77 -12.08
N PHE A 276 11.44 6.80 -10.99
CA PHE A 276 12.64 5.96 -10.79
C PHE A 276 12.30 4.69 -10.00
N ASP A 277 11.30 3.94 -10.47
CA ASP A 277 10.77 2.74 -9.82
C ASP A 277 10.61 1.62 -10.87
N PRO A 278 11.17 0.42 -10.63
CA PRO A 278 10.94 -0.73 -11.48
C PRO A 278 9.45 -1.08 -11.70
N LEU A 279 8.58 -0.73 -10.72
CA LEU A 279 7.13 -1.01 -10.75
C LEU A 279 6.30 0.11 -11.42
N ARG A 280 6.91 1.23 -11.87
CA ARG A 280 6.21 2.36 -12.49
C ARG A 280 5.21 1.92 -13.56
N ASP A 281 5.70 1.17 -14.55
CA ASP A 281 4.90 0.77 -15.71
C ASP A 281 3.90 -0.33 -15.38
N ASP A 282 4.16 -1.16 -14.37
CA ASP A 282 3.22 -2.17 -13.89
C ASP A 282 1.99 -1.51 -13.24
N GLY A 283 2.21 -0.52 -12.37
CA GLY A 283 1.13 0.27 -11.77
C GLY A 283 0.33 1.06 -12.79
N ALA A 284 0.99 1.67 -13.77
CA ALA A 284 0.35 2.39 -14.86
C ALA A 284 -0.50 1.47 -15.75
N ALA A 285 0.02 0.30 -16.10
CA ALA A 285 -0.72 -0.68 -16.89
C ALA A 285 -1.95 -1.22 -16.16
N TYR A 286 -1.90 -1.30 -14.82
CA TYR A 286 -3.08 -1.65 -14.03
C TYR A 286 -4.13 -0.54 -14.04
N ALA A 287 -3.72 0.72 -13.95
CA ALA A 287 -4.61 1.88 -14.09
C ALA A 287 -5.35 1.85 -15.44
N ASP A 288 -4.59 1.65 -16.54
CA ASP A 288 -5.16 1.57 -17.88
C ASP A 288 -6.16 0.40 -18.03
N ARG A 289 -5.86 -0.75 -17.41
CA ARG A 289 -6.75 -1.92 -17.42
C ARG A 289 -8.05 -1.66 -16.65
N LEU A 290 -7.98 -1.03 -15.48
CA LEU A 290 -9.16 -0.63 -14.70
C LEU A 290 -10.05 0.34 -15.49
N GLU A 291 -9.46 1.38 -16.11
CA GLU A 291 -10.21 2.32 -16.95
C GLU A 291 -10.86 1.65 -18.16
N ALA A 292 -10.15 0.74 -18.81
CA ALA A 292 -10.66 -0.01 -19.97
C ALA A 292 -11.88 -0.88 -19.60
N ASP A 293 -11.93 -1.40 -18.39
CA ASP A 293 -13.03 -2.19 -17.85
C ASP A 293 -14.10 -1.32 -17.14
N GLY A 294 -14.00 0.01 -17.26
CA GLY A 294 -15.01 0.98 -16.79
C GLY A 294 -14.92 1.33 -15.31
N VAL A 295 -13.81 1.00 -14.63
CA VAL A 295 -13.55 1.41 -13.26
C VAL A 295 -12.98 2.83 -13.24
N PRO A 296 -13.53 3.77 -12.46
CA PRO A 296 -12.97 5.12 -12.36
C PRO A 296 -11.58 5.10 -11.70
N VAL A 297 -10.59 5.71 -12.35
CA VAL A 297 -9.22 5.82 -11.84
C VAL A 297 -8.80 7.28 -11.78
N THR A 298 -8.07 7.65 -10.72
CA THR A 298 -7.21 8.83 -10.69
C THR A 298 -5.77 8.32 -10.61
N TYR A 299 -4.93 8.78 -11.52
CA TYR A 299 -3.55 8.34 -11.63
C TYR A 299 -2.58 9.51 -11.45
N HIS A 300 -1.61 9.36 -10.54
CA HIS A 300 -0.53 10.30 -10.31
C HIS A 300 0.82 9.62 -10.53
N ASN A 301 1.69 10.26 -11.30
CA ASN A 301 3.06 9.80 -11.48
C ASN A 301 4.04 10.86 -10.97
N TYR A 302 4.76 10.55 -9.90
CA TYR A 302 5.82 11.37 -9.32
C TYR A 302 7.12 11.04 -10.06
N ASP A 303 7.30 11.67 -11.22
CA ASP A 303 8.31 11.31 -12.23
C ASP A 303 9.75 11.48 -11.78
N ASP A 304 10.00 12.23 -10.71
CA ASP A 304 11.28 12.52 -10.08
C ASP A 304 11.54 11.72 -8.77
N MET A 305 10.60 10.85 -8.36
CA MET A 305 10.69 10.04 -7.13
C MET A 305 11.13 8.60 -7.39
N ILE A 306 11.58 7.94 -6.29
CA ILE A 306 11.93 6.52 -6.22
C ILE A 306 10.84 5.69 -5.57
N HIS A 307 10.94 4.36 -5.68
CA HIS A 307 10.11 3.43 -4.89
C HIS A 307 10.27 3.70 -3.39
N GLY A 308 9.18 3.59 -2.63
CA GLY A 308 9.19 3.83 -1.18
C GLY A 308 9.07 5.29 -0.75
N PHE A 309 9.09 6.26 -1.68
CA PHE A 309 9.09 7.68 -1.34
C PHE A 309 7.91 8.12 -0.46
N PHE A 310 6.77 7.48 -0.59
CA PHE A 310 5.56 7.80 0.20
C PHE A 310 5.78 7.66 1.71
N GLY A 311 6.62 6.70 2.15
CA GLY A 311 7.01 6.54 3.55
C GLY A 311 8.08 7.54 4.03
N MET A 312 8.69 8.33 3.14
CA MET A 312 9.80 9.22 3.45
C MET A 312 9.30 10.61 3.91
N ILE A 313 8.65 10.64 5.05
CA ILE A 313 7.92 11.79 5.61
C ILE A 313 8.47 12.29 6.95
N GLN A 314 9.56 11.72 7.44
CA GLN A 314 10.20 12.06 8.72
C GLN A 314 11.73 12.16 8.55
N GLU A 315 12.38 13.00 9.37
CA GLU A 315 13.84 13.09 9.36
C GLU A 315 14.49 11.72 9.63
N PRO A 316 15.56 11.35 8.94
CA PRO A 316 16.32 12.18 8.00
C PRO A 316 15.83 12.18 6.54
N THR A 317 14.77 11.47 6.23
CA THR A 317 14.21 11.31 4.87
C THR A 317 12.85 12.02 4.72
N ASN A 318 12.80 13.31 5.01
CA ASN A 318 11.57 14.09 4.97
C ASN A 318 11.41 14.79 3.61
N PHE A 319 10.81 14.11 2.64
CA PHE A 319 10.66 14.60 1.27
C PHE A 319 9.39 15.44 1.08
N GLU A 320 9.52 16.66 0.51
CA GLU A 320 8.37 17.51 0.19
C GLU A 320 7.40 16.81 -0.75
N ARG A 321 7.90 16.10 -1.76
CA ARG A 321 7.09 15.34 -2.73
C ARG A 321 6.30 14.20 -2.09
N ALA A 322 6.79 13.62 -0.99
CA ALA A 322 6.02 12.64 -0.23
C ALA A 322 4.78 13.30 0.40
N HIS A 323 4.93 14.46 1.00
CA HIS A 323 3.78 15.21 1.57
C HIS A 323 2.75 15.61 0.49
N GLU A 324 3.20 16.05 -0.70
CA GLU A 324 2.32 16.31 -1.83
C GLU A 324 1.52 15.05 -2.23
N ALA A 325 2.14 13.87 -2.17
CA ALA A 325 1.46 12.62 -2.49
C ALA A 325 0.36 12.25 -1.49
N TYR A 326 0.53 12.59 -0.21
CA TYR A 326 -0.56 12.46 0.77
C TYR A 326 -1.69 13.44 0.49
N ASP A 327 -1.37 14.69 0.18
CA ASP A 327 -2.36 15.73 -0.13
C ASP A 327 -3.21 15.31 -1.34
N ASP A 328 -2.58 14.85 -2.43
CA ASP A 328 -3.26 14.37 -3.63
C ASP A 328 -4.13 13.14 -3.35
N ALA A 329 -3.58 12.14 -2.66
CA ALA A 329 -4.32 10.93 -2.31
C ALA A 329 -5.56 11.21 -1.46
N ILE A 330 -5.41 12.05 -0.44
CA ILE A 330 -6.51 12.42 0.46
C ILE A 330 -7.56 13.27 -0.26
N ALA A 331 -7.13 14.21 -1.10
CA ALA A 331 -8.04 15.02 -1.90
C ALA A 331 -8.90 14.15 -2.84
N ASP A 332 -8.30 13.14 -3.47
CA ASP A 332 -9.00 12.20 -4.34
C ASP A 332 -10.01 11.34 -3.56
N LEU A 333 -9.60 10.80 -2.40
CA LEU A 333 -10.50 10.01 -1.54
C LEU A 333 -11.70 10.85 -1.09
N ARG A 334 -11.48 12.09 -0.65
CA ARG A 334 -12.57 13.00 -0.27
C ARG A 334 -13.50 13.30 -1.45
N ALA A 335 -12.94 13.62 -2.61
CA ALA A 335 -13.74 13.93 -3.80
C ALA A 335 -14.64 12.78 -4.27
N ARG A 336 -14.29 11.53 -3.90
CA ARG A 336 -15.06 10.33 -4.23
C ARG A 336 -16.10 9.97 -3.17
N LEU A 337 -15.80 10.26 -1.91
CA LEU A 337 -16.56 9.74 -0.77
C LEU A 337 -17.39 10.81 -0.03
N GLU A 338 -17.13 12.08 -0.26
CA GLU A 338 -17.87 13.22 0.27
C GLU A 338 -18.75 13.86 -0.83
#